data_3d174a16679c48d552503df391995c8e
#
_entry.id   3d174a16679c48d552503df391995c8e
#
_cell.length_a   1.000
_cell.length_b   1.000
_cell.length_c   1.000
_cell.angle_alpha   90.00
_cell.angle_beta   90.00
_cell.angle_gamma   90.00
#
_symmetry.space_group_name_H-M   'P 1'
#
loop_
_entity.id
_entity.type
_entity.pdbx_description
1 polymer ?
#
loop_
_entity_poly.entity_id
_entity_poly.type
_entity_poly.pdbx_seq_one_letter_code
_entity_poly.pdbx_strand_id
1 'polypeptide(L)'
;MAVLDYISTRGDAPALGFRDALLAGLARDGGLYLPREWPVFTKKDIRAMRGQSYQQIAFAVMSRFVDGEIPDASLRAMIDEAYATFRHPAVVPLVQVGPNDFVLELFHGTTLAFKDVAMQMLARLMDYVLAERGERATIVGATSGDTGGAAIDAFAGRERTDIFILFPHGKVSPVQQRQMTTSTHANVRALAVKGNFDDCQDLVKAMFNDVGFRESVKLSGVNSINWGRIMAQVVYYFTAAVSLGGPDRKISFTVPTGNFGDIFAGYVAKRMGLPIDRLVIATNDNDILARTLKTGRYEMKPVIATTSPSMDIQISSNFERLLFEAYGREPAAVRSAMSGLRQSGAFEIQPEALKAIRREFRAGRATQKQVAQTIRATLAETGYLLDPHTATGIFVAAKNARTASPMVTLATAHPAKFPASVESACGIHPSLPSWLADLMNREERYDLLEPELKAVETFIHQHARAKA
;
A
#
# COMPACT_ATOMS: atom_id res chain seq x y z
N MET A 1 20.34 -11.20 22.12
CA MET A 1 18.89 -10.86 22.08
C MET A 1 18.25 -11.85 21.11
N ALA A 2 17.02 -12.32 21.35
CA ALA A 2 16.33 -13.17 20.39
C ALA A 2 16.08 -12.35 19.12
N VAL A 3 16.37 -12.93 17.96
CA VAL A 3 16.07 -12.31 16.63
C VAL A 3 14.56 -12.15 16.50
N LEU A 4 14.10 -11.07 15.90
CA LEU A 4 12.68 -10.79 15.70
C LEU A 4 12.05 -11.78 14.70
N ASP A 5 11.18 -12.65 15.21
CA ASP A 5 10.44 -13.63 14.39
C ASP A 5 9.21 -13.02 13.72
N TYR A 6 8.93 -13.47 12.51
CA TYR A 6 7.70 -13.20 11.76
C TYR A 6 6.81 -14.44 11.73
N ILE A 7 5.59 -14.32 12.18
CA ILE A 7 4.60 -15.41 12.28
C ILE A 7 3.45 -15.20 11.31
N SER A 8 2.85 -16.31 10.86
CA SER A 8 1.64 -16.26 10.03
C SER A 8 0.38 -15.98 10.86
N THR A 9 -0.53 -15.19 10.34
CA THR A 9 -1.87 -14.97 10.91
C THR A 9 -2.71 -16.25 11.01
N ARG A 10 -2.38 -17.31 10.26
CA ARG A 10 -3.11 -18.59 10.25
C ARG A 10 -2.40 -19.71 11.03
N GLY A 11 -1.14 -19.50 11.39
CA GLY A 11 -0.41 -20.29 12.39
C GLY A 11 0.19 -21.62 11.93
N ASP A 12 -0.11 -22.09 10.71
CA ASP A 12 0.38 -23.37 10.22
C ASP A 12 1.67 -23.25 9.38
N ALA A 13 2.13 -22.03 9.10
CA ALA A 13 3.41 -21.75 8.47
C ALA A 13 4.51 -21.56 9.53
N PRO A 14 5.77 -21.91 9.21
CA PRO A 14 6.89 -21.69 10.12
C PRO A 14 7.13 -20.22 10.37
N ALA A 15 7.63 -19.90 11.56
CA ALA A 15 8.16 -18.57 11.83
C ALA A 15 9.42 -18.33 10.97
N LEU A 16 9.59 -17.10 10.48
CA LEU A 16 10.67 -16.71 9.59
C LEU A 16 11.41 -15.51 10.17
N GLY A 17 12.67 -15.33 9.79
CA GLY A 17 13.37 -14.07 9.92
C GLY A 17 12.86 -13.04 8.90
N PHE A 18 13.34 -11.79 9.04
CA PHE A 18 12.92 -10.68 8.17
C PHE A 18 13.16 -10.97 6.69
N ARG A 19 14.36 -11.43 6.32
CA ARG A 19 14.75 -11.70 4.92
C ARG A 19 13.83 -12.74 4.25
N ASP A 20 13.50 -13.80 4.98
CA ASP A 20 12.64 -14.86 4.47
C ASP A 20 11.19 -14.41 4.38
N ALA A 21 10.67 -13.70 5.38
CA ALA A 21 9.33 -13.13 5.36
C ALA A 21 9.15 -12.10 4.23
N LEU A 22 10.17 -11.30 3.94
CA LEU A 22 10.21 -10.34 2.83
C LEU A 22 10.06 -11.04 1.48
N LEU A 23 10.86 -12.09 1.23
CA LEU A 23 10.84 -12.81 -0.05
C LEU A 23 9.60 -13.70 -0.20
N ALA A 24 9.11 -14.28 0.91
CA ALA A 24 7.90 -15.10 0.88
C ALA A 24 6.65 -14.27 0.55
N GLY A 25 6.55 -13.04 1.06
CA GLY A 25 5.40 -12.16 0.88
C GLY A 25 4.09 -12.71 1.48
N LEU A 26 3.70 -13.92 1.10
CA LEU A 26 2.55 -14.67 1.60
C LEU A 26 3.03 -15.95 2.32
N ALA A 27 2.42 -16.29 3.44
CA ALA A 27 2.74 -17.52 4.15
C ALA A 27 2.20 -18.77 3.43
N ARG A 28 2.85 -19.93 3.63
CA ARG A 28 2.49 -21.19 2.95
C ARG A 28 1.08 -21.68 3.28
N ASP A 29 0.55 -21.30 4.44
CA ASP A 29 -0.82 -21.55 4.87
C ASP A 29 -1.83 -20.53 4.33
N GLY A 30 -1.37 -19.61 3.48
CA GLY A 30 -2.14 -18.50 2.92
C GLY A 30 -2.39 -17.37 3.90
N GLY A 31 -1.78 -17.39 5.08
CA GLY A 31 -1.78 -16.30 6.06
C GLY A 31 -0.79 -15.19 5.73
N LEU A 32 -0.81 -14.14 6.53
CA LEU A 32 0.02 -12.96 6.35
C LEU A 32 1.09 -12.89 7.44
N TYR A 33 2.35 -12.65 7.06
CA TYR A 33 3.41 -12.46 8.02
C TYR A 33 3.32 -11.12 8.73
N LEU A 34 3.58 -11.13 10.06
CA LEU A 34 3.78 -9.95 10.90
C LEU A 34 4.74 -10.32 12.05
N PRO A 35 5.41 -9.34 12.69
CA PRO A 35 6.30 -9.63 13.80
C PRO A 35 5.58 -10.33 14.96
N ARG A 36 6.25 -11.30 15.57
CA ARG A 36 5.74 -11.97 16.78
C ARG A 36 5.52 -10.97 17.92
N GLU A 37 6.40 -10.00 18.05
CA GLU A 37 6.29 -8.91 19.00
C GLU A 37 6.47 -7.57 18.30
N TRP A 38 5.74 -6.55 18.76
CA TRP A 38 5.90 -5.21 18.21
C TRP A 38 7.14 -4.55 18.82
N PRO A 39 8.09 -4.06 17.99
CA PRO A 39 9.16 -3.23 18.53
C PRO A 39 8.57 -1.92 19.08
N VAL A 40 9.11 -1.44 20.20
CA VAL A 40 8.56 -0.29 20.92
C VAL A 40 9.58 0.83 21.02
N PHE A 41 9.13 2.06 20.78
CA PHE A 41 9.86 3.29 21.08
C PHE A 41 9.38 3.92 22.38
N THR A 42 10.30 4.38 23.21
CA THR A 42 9.98 5.22 24.35
C THR A 42 9.59 6.64 23.89
N LYS A 43 8.93 7.42 24.75
CA LYS A 43 8.69 8.83 24.47
C LYS A 43 9.98 9.62 24.22
N LYS A 44 11.09 9.23 24.87
CA LYS A 44 12.42 9.84 24.65
C LYS A 44 12.90 9.57 23.22
N ASP A 45 12.77 8.33 22.74
CA ASP A 45 13.19 7.96 21.38
C ASP A 45 12.39 8.71 20.32
N ILE A 46 11.05 8.78 20.48
CA ILE A 46 10.17 9.52 19.56
C ILE A 46 10.50 11.02 19.59
N ARG A 47 10.77 11.59 20.75
CA ARG A 47 11.15 13.02 20.87
C ARG A 47 12.49 13.30 20.19
N ALA A 48 13.42 12.37 20.20
CA ALA A 48 14.70 12.47 19.53
C ALA A 48 14.58 12.48 17.98
N MET A 49 13.45 12.03 17.42
CA MET A 49 13.19 12.09 15.97
C MET A 49 12.79 13.49 15.48
N ARG A 50 12.50 14.43 16.39
CA ARG A 50 12.15 15.81 16.00
C ARG A 50 13.31 16.48 15.27
N GLY A 51 13.03 17.10 14.13
CA GLY A 51 14.04 17.76 13.30
C GLY A 51 14.95 16.84 12.50
N GLN A 52 14.75 15.52 12.61
CA GLN A 52 15.46 14.56 11.76
C GLN A 52 14.85 14.52 10.34
N SER A 53 15.68 14.16 9.35
CA SER A 53 15.22 13.93 7.99
C SER A 53 14.33 12.68 7.91
N TYR A 54 13.55 12.57 6.82
CA TYR A 54 12.75 11.39 6.55
C TYR A 54 13.60 10.12 6.57
N GLN A 55 14.78 10.14 5.95
CA GLN A 55 15.70 9.00 5.87
C GLN A 55 16.22 8.59 7.25
N GLN A 56 16.50 9.55 8.14
CA GLN A 56 16.94 9.25 9.50
C GLN A 56 15.81 8.58 10.32
N ILE A 57 14.57 9.09 10.19
CA ILE A 57 13.40 8.48 10.84
C ILE A 57 13.12 7.10 10.23
N ALA A 58 13.23 6.96 8.89
CA ALA A 58 13.07 5.69 8.20
C ALA A 58 14.05 4.64 8.72
N PHE A 59 15.32 4.99 8.87
CA PHE A 59 16.30 4.09 9.46
C PHE A 59 15.95 3.70 10.91
N ALA A 60 15.59 4.69 11.75
CA ALA A 60 15.23 4.42 13.14
C ALA A 60 14.04 3.46 13.25
N VAL A 61 13.05 3.58 12.38
CA VAL A 61 11.85 2.72 12.36
C VAL A 61 12.15 1.35 11.75
N MET A 62 12.75 1.32 10.56
CA MET A 62 12.93 0.06 9.80
C MET A 62 13.97 -0.85 10.44
N SER A 63 15.04 -0.31 11.04
CA SER A 63 16.07 -1.11 11.73
C SER A 63 15.50 -1.98 12.86
N ARG A 64 14.40 -1.54 13.50
CA ARG A 64 13.71 -2.31 14.54
C ARG A 64 13.00 -3.55 14.00
N PHE A 65 12.57 -3.52 12.74
CA PHE A 65 11.93 -4.65 12.07
C PHE A 65 12.93 -5.59 11.41
N VAL A 66 14.03 -5.03 10.90
CA VAL A 66 15.10 -5.80 10.25
C VAL A 66 15.96 -6.55 11.27
N ASP A 67 16.06 -6.02 12.49
CA ASP A 67 16.70 -6.61 13.68
C ASP A 67 18.10 -7.21 13.41
N GLY A 68 18.93 -6.48 12.67
CA GLY A 68 20.30 -6.85 12.37
C GLY A 68 20.48 -7.87 11.22
N GLU A 69 19.42 -8.40 10.62
CA GLU A 69 19.54 -9.31 9.48
C GLU A 69 20.10 -8.61 8.21
N ILE A 70 19.99 -7.30 8.13
CA ILE A 70 20.67 -6.47 7.13
C ILE A 70 21.60 -5.51 7.87
N PRO A 71 22.88 -5.41 7.48
CA PRO A 71 23.81 -4.46 8.11
C PRO A 71 23.29 -3.02 8.04
N ASP A 72 23.48 -2.25 9.10
CA ASP A 72 23.01 -0.87 9.23
C ASP A 72 23.47 0.02 8.05
N ALA A 73 24.71 -0.13 7.60
CA ALA A 73 25.24 0.63 6.48
C ALA A 73 24.49 0.33 5.17
N SER A 74 24.19 -0.95 4.91
CA SER A 74 23.41 -1.37 3.73
C SER A 74 21.97 -0.89 3.80
N LEU A 75 21.33 -0.96 4.97
CA LEU A 75 19.97 -0.47 5.16
C LEU A 75 19.89 1.05 4.95
N ARG A 76 20.86 1.83 5.47
CA ARG A 76 20.95 3.29 5.25
C ARG A 76 21.12 3.61 3.77
N ALA A 77 22.04 2.95 3.07
CA ALA A 77 22.26 3.17 1.65
C ALA A 77 20.98 2.91 0.82
N MET A 78 20.25 1.82 1.11
CA MET A 78 18.97 1.52 0.44
C MET A 78 17.91 2.56 0.74
N ILE A 79 17.82 3.06 1.97
CA ILE A 79 16.88 4.11 2.39
C ILE A 79 17.20 5.42 1.65
N ASP A 80 18.47 5.83 1.63
CA ASP A 80 18.90 7.05 0.96
C ASP A 80 18.62 6.98 -0.54
N GLU A 81 18.96 5.87 -1.19
CA GLU A 81 18.68 5.64 -2.62
C GLU A 81 17.16 5.63 -2.89
N ALA A 82 16.35 4.98 -2.04
CA ALA A 82 14.90 4.89 -2.23
C ALA A 82 14.25 6.29 -2.19
N TYR A 83 14.59 7.07 -1.19
CA TYR A 83 13.91 8.36 -0.96
C TYR A 83 14.57 9.54 -1.67
N ALA A 84 15.75 9.37 -2.26
CA ALA A 84 16.31 10.31 -3.24
C ALA A 84 15.48 10.38 -4.54
N THR A 85 14.64 9.39 -4.83
CA THR A 85 13.73 9.42 -5.99
C THR A 85 12.56 10.40 -5.82
N PHE A 86 12.29 10.82 -4.58
CA PHE A 86 11.19 11.74 -4.28
C PHE A 86 11.56 13.19 -4.63
N ARG A 87 10.59 13.94 -5.14
CA ARG A 87 10.76 15.30 -5.65
C ARG A 87 10.48 16.40 -4.62
N HIS A 88 10.34 16.02 -3.36
CA HIS A 88 10.21 16.96 -2.24
C HIS A 88 11.22 16.61 -1.14
N PRO A 89 11.97 17.59 -0.57
CA PRO A 89 13.02 17.29 0.42
C PRO A 89 12.50 16.66 1.70
N ALA A 90 11.24 16.90 2.08
CA ALA A 90 10.60 16.24 3.22
C ALA A 90 10.05 14.85 2.87
N VAL A 91 10.19 14.39 1.61
CA VAL A 91 9.62 13.14 1.06
C VAL A 91 8.09 13.13 1.12
N VAL A 92 7.51 13.35 2.29
CA VAL A 92 6.06 13.39 2.56
C VAL A 92 5.70 14.66 3.35
N PRO A 93 5.57 15.82 2.69
CA PRO A 93 5.27 17.08 3.38
C PRO A 93 3.87 17.11 3.97
N LEU A 94 3.71 17.88 5.05
CA LEU A 94 2.42 18.23 5.65
C LEU A 94 1.95 19.58 5.12
N VAL A 95 0.71 19.63 4.64
CA VAL A 95 0.04 20.87 4.23
C VAL A 95 -1.13 21.12 5.16
N GLN A 96 -1.20 22.31 5.74
CA GLN A 96 -2.33 22.69 6.58
C GLN A 96 -3.49 23.19 5.70
N VAL A 97 -4.66 22.59 5.85
CA VAL A 97 -5.87 22.93 5.08
C VAL A 97 -7.02 23.43 5.98
N GLY A 98 -6.78 23.51 7.27
CA GLY A 98 -7.74 24.01 8.25
C GLY A 98 -7.07 24.32 9.59
N PRO A 99 -7.77 24.88 10.57
CA PRO A 99 -7.16 25.28 11.86
C PRO A 99 -6.45 24.12 12.58
N ASN A 100 -6.94 22.90 12.42
CA ASN A 100 -6.39 21.68 13.04
C ASN A 100 -6.40 20.49 12.07
N ASP A 101 -6.56 20.76 10.78
CA ASP A 101 -6.67 19.78 9.71
C ASP A 101 -5.49 19.91 8.76
N PHE A 102 -4.84 18.76 8.52
CA PHE A 102 -3.64 18.66 7.72
C PHE A 102 -3.80 17.57 6.65
N VAL A 103 -3.12 17.74 5.54
CA VAL A 103 -2.93 16.74 4.49
C VAL A 103 -1.49 16.30 4.51
N LEU A 104 -1.25 15.00 4.57
CA LEU A 104 0.08 14.40 4.41
C LEU A 104 0.23 13.95 2.96
N GLU A 105 1.02 14.67 2.18
CA GLU A 105 1.21 14.39 0.76
C GLU A 105 2.16 13.21 0.55
N LEU A 106 1.65 12.06 0.15
CA LEU A 106 2.42 10.83 -0.07
C LEU A 106 2.78 10.60 -1.54
N PHE A 107 2.51 11.56 -2.41
CA PHE A 107 2.54 11.41 -3.88
C PHE A 107 3.72 12.13 -4.57
N HIS A 108 4.75 12.52 -3.84
CA HIS A 108 5.94 13.17 -4.41
C HIS A 108 6.97 12.20 -4.99
N GLY A 109 6.64 10.92 -5.06
CA GLY A 109 7.44 9.89 -5.70
C GLY A 109 7.28 9.90 -7.22
N THR A 110 7.96 8.96 -7.86
CA THR A 110 8.12 8.86 -9.32
C THR A 110 6.82 8.61 -10.07
N THR A 111 5.84 7.93 -9.45
CA THR A 111 4.55 7.61 -10.09
C THR A 111 3.37 8.41 -9.53
N LEU A 112 3.62 9.41 -8.71
CA LEU A 112 2.60 10.30 -8.15
C LEU A 112 1.57 9.58 -7.27
N ALA A 113 1.95 8.49 -6.60
CA ALA A 113 1.09 7.75 -5.67
C ALA A 113 1.85 7.33 -4.41
N PHE A 114 1.15 7.21 -3.28
CA PHE A 114 1.73 6.77 -2.00
C PHE A 114 2.44 5.42 -2.08
N LYS A 115 2.10 4.62 -3.09
CA LYS A 115 2.68 3.31 -3.33
C LYS A 115 4.19 3.37 -3.58
N ASP A 116 4.69 4.50 -4.09
CA ASP A 116 6.12 4.73 -4.31
C ASP A 116 6.91 4.63 -3.01
N VAL A 117 6.37 5.14 -1.89
CA VAL A 117 7.03 5.11 -0.58
C VAL A 117 7.44 3.69 -0.19
N ALA A 118 6.54 2.74 -0.41
CA ALA A 118 6.78 1.35 -0.05
C ALA A 118 7.48 0.56 -1.16
N MET A 119 7.14 0.79 -2.43
CA MET A 119 7.72 0.03 -3.55
C MET A 119 9.20 0.34 -3.76
N GLN A 120 9.60 1.61 -3.68
CA GLN A 120 11.00 2.00 -3.82
C GLN A 120 11.89 1.30 -2.78
N MET A 121 11.40 1.17 -1.54
CA MET A 121 12.12 0.47 -0.49
C MET A 121 12.08 -1.05 -0.68
N LEU A 122 10.90 -1.61 -1.01
CA LEU A 122 10.73 -3.06 -1.21
C LEU A 122 11.64 -3.59 -2.31
N ALA A 123 11.72 -2.88 -3.45
CA ALA A 123 12.53 -3.31 -4.58
C ALA A 123 14.02 -3.41 -4.20
N ARG A 124 14.53 -2.45 -3.43
CA ARG A 124 15.92 -2.44 -2.97
C ARG A 124 16.20 -3.53 -1.95
N LEU A 125 15.29 -3.72 -1.00
CA LEU A 125 15.41 -4.80 -0.01
C LEU A 125 15.41 -6.18 -0.69
N MET A 126 14.51 -6.42 -1.65
CA MET A 126 14.46 -7.69 -2.37
C MET A 126 15.71 -7.92 -3.21
N ASP A 127 16.14 -6.91 -3.98
CA ASP A 127 17.34 -7.00 -4.81
C ASP A 127 18.60 -7.28 -3.96
N TYR A 128 18.73 -6.60 -2.82
CA TYR A 128 19.81 -6.83 -1.85
C TYR A 128 19.81 -8.26 -1.31
N VAL A 129 18.65 -8.74 -0.80
CA VAL A 129 18.58 -10.10 -0.21
C VAL A 129 18.81 -11.17 -1.26
N LEU A 130 18.30 -11.00 -2.48
CA LEU A 130 18.54 -11.93 -3.58
C LEU A 130 20.01 -11.93 -4.02
N ALA A 131 20.66 -10.76 -4.03
CA ALA A 131 22.08 -10.66 -4.35
C ALA A 131 22.94 -11.40 -3.32
N GLU A 132 22.68 -11.22 -2.02
CA GLU A 132 23.38 -11.92 -0.94
C GLU A 132 23.23 -13.46 -1.02
N ARG A 133 22.11 -13.94 -1.58
CA ARG A 133 21.84 -15.37 -1.79
C ARG A 133 22.35 -15.91 -3.13
N GLY A 134 22.81 -15.05 -4.03
CA GLY A 134 23.10 -15.45 -5.41
C GLY A 134 21.87 -15.85 -6.22
N GLU A 135 20.68 -15.46 -5.77
CA GLU A 135 19.40 -15.84 -6.36
C GLU A 135 18.82 -14.74 -7.27
N ARG A 136 17.80 -15.11 -8.03
CA ARG A 136 16.94 -14.21 -8.81
C ARG A 136 15.47 -14.52 -8.54
N ALA A 137 14.58 -13.57 -8.82
CA ALA A 137 13.14 -13.77 -8.74
C ALA A 137 12.44 -13.14 -9.95
N THR A 138 11.32 -13.74 -10.34
CA THR A 138 10.40 -13.19 -11.34
C THR A 138 9.16 -12.66 -10.63
N ILE A 139 8.96 -11.36 -10.72
CA ILE A 139 7.83 -10.67 -10.12
C ILE A 139 6.69 -10.65 -11.12
N VAL A 140 5.52 -11.16 -10.72
CA VAL A 140 4.31 -11.08 -11.53
C VAL A 140 3.20 -10.43 -10.71
N GLY A 141 2.50 -9.48 -11.33
CA GLY A 141 1.40 -8.79 -10.67
C GLY A 141 0.31 -8.36 -11.65
N ALA A 142 -0.92 -8.25 -11.14
CA ALA A 142 -2.04 -7.63 -11.85
C ALA A 142 -2.34 -6.26 -11.25
N THR A 143 -2.73 -5.31 -12.07
CA THR A 143 -2.99 -3.95 -11.64
C THR A 143 -4.19 -3.32 -12.35
N SER A 144 -4.91 -2.45 -11.63
CA SER A 144 -5.85 -1.48 -12.19
C SER A 144 -5.21 -0.12 -12.48
N GLY A 145 -3.87 0.00 -12.31
CA GLY A 145 -3.10 1.22 -12.62
C GLY A 145 -1.98 1.52 -11.62
N ASP A 146 -2.26 2.15 -10.50
CA ASP A 146 -1.25 2.72 -9.58
C ASP A 146 -0.21 1.73 -9.06
N THR A 147 -0.65 0.53 -8.66
CA THR A 147 0.27 -0.47 -8.09
C THR A 147 1.26 -0.98 -9.14
N GLY A 148 0.79 -1.17 -10.37
CA GLY A 148 1.64 -1.60 -11.47
C GLY A 148 2.68 -0.55 -11.85
N GLY A 149 2.27 0.71 -11.98
CA GLY A 149 3.20 1.82 -12.25
C GLY A 149 4.28 1.94 -11.19
N ALA A 150 3.91 1.93 -9.91
CA ALA A 150 4.85 2.00 -8.80
C ALA A 150 5.80 0.78 -8.74
N ALA A 151 5.29 -0.43 -9.05
CA ALA A 151 6.11 -1.63 -9.09
C ALA A 151 7.10 -1.60 -10.25
N ILE A 152 6.64 -1.30 -11.45
CA ILE A 152 7.52 -1.18 -12.63
C ILE A 152 8.64 -0.19 -12.37
N ASP A 153 8.31 1.02 -11.91
CA ASP A 153 9.30 2.06 -11.66
C ASP A 153 10.34 1.63 -10.59
N ALA A 154 9.90 1.05 -9.50
CA ALA A 154 10.78 0.65 -8.40
C ALA A 154 11.72 -0.51 -8.77
N PHE A 155 11.24 -1.46 -9.58
CA PHE A 155 12.01 -2.63 -9.99
C PHE A 155 12.76 -2.43 -11.32
N ALA A 156 12.52 -1.33 -12.04
CA ALA A 156 13.23 -1.01 -13.27
C ALA A 156 14.75 -0.96 -13.05
N GLY A 157 15.48 -1.72 -13.86
CA GLY A 157 16.94 -1.79 -13.79
C GLY A 157 17.51 -2.62 -12.63
N ARG A 158 16.69 -3.28 -11.79
CA ARG A 158 17.20 -4.17 -10.74
C ARG A 158 17.82 -5.43 -11.35
N GLU A 159 18.96 -5.81 -10.83
CA GLU A 159 19.73 -6.91 -11.43
C GLU A 159 19.14 -8.28 -11.12
N ARG A 160 18.59 -8.46 -9.93
CA ARG A 160 18.14 -9.76 -9.42
C ARG A 160 16.68 -10.06 -9.66
N THR A 161 15.94 -9.11 -10.25
CA THR A 161 14.50 -9.29 -10.49
C THR A 161 14.11 -8.98 -11.93
N ASP A 162 13.19 -9.77 -12.46
CA ASP A 162 12.39 -9.43 -13.63
C ASP A 162 10.98 -9.11 -13.19
N ILE A 163 10.32 -8.16 -13.85
CA ILE A 163 8.97 -7.76 -13.49
C ILE A 163 8.03 -7.78 -14.69
N PHE A 164 6.90 -8.47 -14.51
CA PHE A 164 5.81 -8.63 -15.46
C PHE A 164 4.51 -8.12 -14.84
N ILE A 165 3.97 -7.06 -15.38
CA ILE A 165 2.73 -6.45 -14.86
C ILE A 165 1.61 -6.59 -15.88
N LEU A 166 0.58 -7.35 -15.50
CA LEU A 166 -0.63 -7.53 -16.28
C LEU A 166 -1.60 -6.38 -15.99
N PHE A 167 -2.14 -5.78 -17.03
CA PHE A 167 -3.19 -4.75 -16.91
C PHE A 167 -4.23 -4.91 -18.01
N PRO A 168 -5.51 -4.53 -17.77
CA PRO A 168 -6.57 -4.67 -18.75
C PRO A 168 -6.39 -3.65 -19.87
N HIS A 169 -6.28 -4.11 -21.12
CA HIS A 169 -6.09 -3.27 -22.30
C HIS A 169 -7.20 -2.23 -22.45
N GLY A 170 -6.82 -0.96 -22.54
CA GLY A 170 -7.76 0.16 -22.73
C GLY A 170 -8.65 0.49 -21.52
N LYS A 171 -8.39 -0.09 -20.33
CA LYS A 171 -9.22 0.11 -19.13
C LYS A 171 -8.50 0.72 -17.94
N VAL A 172 -7.33 1.30 -18.15
CA VAL A 172 -6.57 2.11 -17.18
C VAL A 172 -6.51 3.57 -17.65
N SER A 173 -6.29 4.52 -16.73
CA SER A 173 -6.17 5.92 -17.15
C SER A 173 -4.95 6.13 -18.06
N PRO A 174 -4.97 7.11 -18.99
CA PRO A 174 -3.85 7.36 -19.88
C PRO A 174 -2.53 7.60 -19.15
N VAL A 175 -2.56 8.35 -18.04
CA VAL A 175 -1.37 8.61 -17.22
C VAL A 175 -0.84 7.31 -16.59
N GLN A 176 -1.72 6.49 -16.02
CA GLN A 176 -1.33 5.20 -15.43
C GLN A 176 -0.76 4.23 -16.48
N GLN A 177 -1.36 4.18 -17.67
CA GLN A 177 -0.85 3.36 -18.77
C GLN A 177 0.57 3.80 -19.14
N ARG A 178 0.79 5.09 -19.38
CA ARG A 178 2.12 5.62 -19.73
C ARG A 178 3.16 5.34 -18.65
N GLN A 179 2.78 5.44 -17.36
CA GLN A 179 3.68 5.09 -16.27
C GLN A 179 4.10 3.62 -16.26
N MET A 180 3.28 2.71 -16.82
CA MET A 180 3.63 1.30 -16.93
C MET A 180 4.36 0.93 -18.21
N THR A 181 4.07 1.62 -19.31
CA THR A 181 4.45 1.18 -20.66
C THR A 181 5.63 1.93 -21.25
N THR A 182 6.14 2.97 -20.59
CA THR A 182 7.25 3.79 -21.12
C THR A 182 8.63 3.44 -20.54
N SER A 183 8.73 2.39 -19.75
CA SER A 183 10.02 1.91 -19.25
C SER A 183 10.87 1.31 -20.37
N THR A 184 12.16 1.66 -20.40
CA THR A 184 13.14 1.14 -21.35
C THR A 184 14.03 0.03 -20.80
N HIS A 185 13.85 -0.32 -19.52
CA HIS A 185 14.68 -1.31 -18.83
C HIS A 185 14.36 -2.74 -19.31
N ALA A 186 15.40 -3.51 -19.59
CA ALA A 186 15.29 -4.87 -20.14
C ALA A 186 14.58 -5.86 -19.21
N ASN A 187 14.60 -5.61 -17.90
CA ASN A 187 13.95 -6.46 -16.89
C ASN A 187 12.47 -6.13 -16.67
N VAL A 188 11.90 -5.20 -17.41
CA VAL A 188 10.50 -4.76 -17.29
C VAL A 188 9.68 -5.24 -18.48
N ARG A 189 8.51 -5.82 -18.22
CA ARG A 189 7.50 -6.19 -19.22
C ARG A 189 6.12 -5.74 -18.75
N ALA A 190 5.49 -4.87 -19.51
CA ALA A 190 4.09 -4.49 -19.34
C ALA A 190 3.23 -5.35 -20.28
N LEU A 191 2.28 -6.10 -19.73
CA LEU A 191 1.44 -7.05 -20.45
C LEU A 191 -0.01 -6.57 -20.48
N ALA A 192 -0.43 -6.07 -21.62
CA ALA A 192 -1.82 -5.67 -21.86
C ALA A 192 -2.67 -6.92 -22.15
N VAL A 193 -3.65 -7.22 -21.32
CA VAL A 193 -4.53 -8.38 -21.48
C VAL A 193 -5.86 -7.93 -22.10
N LYS A 194 -6.31 -8.63 -23.13
CA LYS A 194 -7.63 -8.41 -23.76
C LYS A 194 -8.76 -8.93 -22.85
N GLY A 195 -8.98 -8.24 -21.73
CA GLY A 195 -9.93 -8.63 -20.72
C GLY A 195 -10.26 -7.47 -19.78
N ASN A 196 -10.67 -7.79 -18.58
CA ASN A 196 -10.87 -6.86 -17.47
C ASN A 196 -9.83 -7.09 -16.36
N PHE A 197 -9.93 -6.32 -15.27
CA PHE A 197 -9.00 -6.44 -14.16
C PHE A 197 -9.11 -7.78 -13.42
N ASP A 198 -10.32 -8.34 -13.33
CA ASP A 198 -10.54 -9.65 -12.69
C ASP A 198 -9.86 -10.77 -13.51
N ASP A 199 -9.93 -10.70 -14.86
CA ASP A 199 -9.20 -11.63 -15.73
C ASP A 199 -7.69 -11.59 -15.48
N CYS A 200 -7.11 -10.39 -15.34
CA CYS A 200 -5.69 -10.23 -15.00
C CYS A 200 -5.36 -10.84 -13.62
N GLN A 201 -6.22 -10.62 -12.63
CA GLN A 201 -6.04 -11.17 -11.29
C GLN A 201 -6.14 -12.69 -11.27
N ASP A 202 -7.09 -13.25 -12.01
CA ASP A 202 -7.30 -14.71 -12.06
C ASP A 202 -6.13 -15.42 -12.76
N LEU A 203 -5.57 -14.83 -13.81
CA LEU A 203 -4.32 -15.29 -14.43
C LEU A 203 -3.17 -15.31 -13.42
N VAL A 204 -2.97 -14.22 -12.68
CA VAL A 204 -1.91 -14.15 -11.65
C VAL A 204 -2.14 -15.21 -10.57
N LYS A 205 -3.36 -15.37 -10.04
CA LYS A 205 -3.69 -16.40 -9.06
C LYS A 205 -3.42 -17.81 -9.59
N ALA A 206 -3.80 -18.08 -10.84
CA ALA A 206 -3.58 -19.37 -11.48
C ALA A 206 -2.07 -19.69 -11.58
N MET A 207 -1.25 -18.72 -12.03
CA MET A 207 0.22 -18.88 -12.08
C MET A 207 0.84 -19.14 -10.70
N PHE A 208 0.38 -18.48 -9.65
CA PHE A 208 0.85 -18.73 -8.27
C PHE A 208 0.43 -20.10 -7.74
N ASN A 209 -0.69 -20.66 -8.22
CA ASN A 209 -1.18 -21.99 -7.86
C ASN A 209 -0.53 -23.11 -8.69
N ASP A 210 -0.01 -22.82 -9.88
CA ASP A 210 0.78 -23.76 -10.67
C ASP A 210 2.18 -23.90 -10.06
N VAL A 211 2.38 -24.94 -9.27
CA VAL A 211 3.66 -25.20 -8.57
C VAL A 211 4.81 -25.34 -9.55
N GLY A 212 4.59 -26.06 -10.66
CA GLY A 212 5.62 -26.31 -11.68
C GLY A 212 6.07 -25.00 -12.33
N PHE A 213 5.14 -24.15 -12.75
CA PHE A 213 5.45 -22.84 -13.30
C PHE A 213 6.12 -21.93 -12.27
N ARG A 214 5.52 -21.84 -11.07
CA ARG A 214 6.03 -20.98 -9.99
C ARG A 214 7.49 -21.28 -9.64
N GLU A 215 7.85 -22.55 -9.54
CA GLU A 215 9.22 -22.97 -9.23
C GLU A 215 10.17 -22.74 -10.41
N SER A 216 9.72 -23.02 -11.64
CA SER A 216 10.57 -22.89 -12.85
C SER A 216 11.05 -21.46 -13.12
N VAL A 217 10.29 -20.44 -12.72
CA VAL A 217 10.63 -19.02 -12.90
C VAL A 217 10.92 -18.31 -11.58
N LYS A 218 11.00 -19.00 -10.45
CA LYS A 218 11.17 -18.40 -9.12
C LYS A 218 10.17 -17.27 -8.88
N LEU A 219 8.89 -17.59 -9.05
CA LEU A 219 7.78 -16.62 -9.03
C LEU A 219 7.64 -15.94 -7.67
N SER A 220 7.57 -14.63 -7.65
CA SER A 220 7.36 -13.81 -6.46
C SER A 220 6.33 -12.70 -6.73
N GLY A 221 5.74 -12.18 -5.67
CA GLY A 221 4.74 -11.10 -5.74
C GLY A 221 5.10 -9.92 -4.86
N VAL A 222 4.69 -8.73 -5.32
CA VAL A 222 4.90 -7.46 -4.60
C VAL A 222 3.59 -6.85 -4.11
N ASN A 223 2.64 -7.70 -3.76
CA ASN A 223 1.30 -7.31 -3.32
C ASN A 223 1.31 -6.48 -2.04
N SER A 224 0.20 -5.77 -1.77
CA SER A 224 0.03 -4.95 -0.56
C SER A 224 0.18 -5.69 0.76
N ILE A 225 0.15 -7.03 0.72
CA ILE A 225 0.31 -7.91 1.87
C ILE A 225 1.76 -8.15 2.28
N ASN A 226 2.75 -7.85 1.43
CA ASN A 226 4.16 -8.01 1.76
C ASN A 226 4.52 -7.15 2.98
N TRP A 227 5.19 -7.76 3.98
CA TRP A 227 5.53 -7.05 5.21
C TRP A 227 6.47 -5.86 4.97
N GLY A 228 7.40 -5.97 4.03
CA GLY A 228 8.30 -4.87 3.66
C GLY A 228 7.54 -3.61 3.22
N ARG A 229 6.36 -3.76 2.61
CA ARG A 229 5.50 -2.63 2.26
C ARG A 229 4.85 -1.99 3.49
N ILE A 230 4.37 -2.80 4.43
CA ILE A 230 3.78 -2.29 5.68
C ILE A 230 4.86 -1.54 6.48
N MET A 231 6.04 -2.15 6.66
CA MET A 231 7.16 -1.56 7.37
C MET A 231 7.53 -0.17 6.85
N ALA A 232 7.65 -0.01 5.53
CA ALA A 232 7.98 1.27 4.91
C ALA A 232 6.89 2.34 5.14
N GLN A 233 5.63 1.93 5.20
CA GLN A 233 4.50 2.82 5.45
C GLN A 233 4.41 3.28 6.92
N VAL A 234 4.95 2.55 7.87
CA VAL A 234 4.99 2.97 9.27
C VAL A 234 5.73 4.31 9.42
N VAL A 235 6.75 4.54 8.61
CA VAL A 235 7.67 5.70 8.72
C VAL A 235 6.94 7.04 8.66
N TYR A 236 6.06 7.22 7.70
CA TYR A 236 5.40 8.53 7.51
C TYR A 236 4.40 8.87 8.63
N TYR A 237 3.88 7.90 9.37
CA TYR A 237 3.10 8.18 10.58
C TYR A 237 3.98 8.79 11.67
N PHE A 238 5.21 8.25 11.87
CA PHE A 238 6.18 8.85 12.78
C PHE A 238 6.57 10.26 12.34
N THR A 239 6.91 10.44 11.06
CA THR A 239 7.31 11.72 10.50
C THR A 239 6.22 12.79 10.70
N ALA A 240 4.97 12.48 10.35
CA ALA A 240 3.85 13.39 10.54
C ALA A 240 3.60 13.70 12.01
N ALA A 241 3.64 12.68 12.87
CA ALA A 241 3.37 12.87 14.29
C ALA A 241 4.43 13.75 14.98
N VAL A 242 5.73 13.52 14.72
CA VAL A 242 6.79 14.34 15.35
C VAL A 242 6.77 15.78 14.84
N SER A 243 6.40 16.00 13.57
CA SER A 243 6.23 17.34 13.00
C SER A 243 5.08 18.13 13.65
N LEU A 244 4.06 17.44 14.18
CA LEU A 244 2.91 18.04 14.85
C LEU A 244 2.98 18.00 16.38
N GLY A 245 4.17 17.75 16.94
CA GLY A 245 4.42 17.83 18.38
C GLY A 245 4.40 16.48 19.14
N GLY A 246 4.32 15.34 18.43
CA GLY A 246 4.53 14.04 19.06
C GLY A 246 5.90 13.95 19.76
N PRO A 247 6.07 13.18 20.84
CA PRO A 247 5.07 12.36 21.53
C PRO A 247 4.21 13.11 22.56
N ASP A 248 4.36 14.43 22.69
CA ASP A 248 3.71 15.24 23.73
C ASP A 248 2.27 15.65 23.34
N ARG A 249 1.92 15.48 22.08
CA ARG A 249 0.58 15.71 21.52
C ARG A 249 0.08 14.45 20.82
N LYS A 250 -1.19 14.13 21.02
CA LYS A 250 -1.86 13.05 20.26
C LYS A 250 -2.28 13.56 18.88
N ILE A 251 -2.19 12.69 17.87
CA ILE A 251 -2.54 12.97 16.48
C ILE A 251 -3.55 11.94 16.00
N SER A 252 -4.54 12.36 15.22
CA SER A 252 -5.49 11.46 14.55
C SER A 252 -5.15 11.38 13.06
N PHE A 253 -5.38 10.21 12.46
CA PHE A 253 -5.14 10.01 11.04
C PHE A 253 -6.40 9.49 10.36
N THR A 254 -6.74 10.07 9.20
CA THR A 254 -7.77 9.56 8.30
C THR A 254 -7.10 9.04 7.03
N VAL A 255 -7.44 7.81 6.67
CA VAL A 255 -6.77 7.09 5.59
C VAL A 255 -7.78 6.64 4.54
N PRO A 256 -7.66 7.10 3.27
CA PRO A 256 -8.36 6.49 2.14
C PRO A 256 -7.97 5.01 2.06
N THR A 257 -8.96 4.13 2.29
CA THR A 257 -8.65 2.72 2.59
C THR A 257 -9.28 1.77 1.57
N GLY A 258 -8.42 1.03 0.84
CA GLY A 258 -8.78 -0.16 0.09
C GLY A 258 -8.28 -1.42 0.82
N ASN A 259 -7.09 -1.90 0.46
CA ASN A 259 -6.49 -3.14 0.99
C ASN A 259 -6.03 -3.09 2.46
N PHE A 260 -6.34 -2.04 3.20
CA PHE A 260 -6.03 -1.87 4.63
C PHE A 260 -4.53 -1.78 4.98
N GLY A 261 -3.63 -1.84 4.01
CA GLY A 261 -2.18 -1.85 4.26
C GLY A 261 -1.70 -0.56 4.92
N ASP A 262 -2.10 0.57 4.36
CA ASP A 262 -1.73 1.90 4.82
C ASP A 262 -2.21 2.16 6.26
N ILE A 263 -3.50 2.03 6.52
CA ILE A 263 -4.04 2.28 7.86
C ILE A 263 -3.56 1.24 8.89
N PHE A 264 -3.25 0.00 8.46
CA PHE A 264 -2.62 -0.99 9.32
C PHE A 264 -1.20 -0.56 9.72
N ALA A 265 -0.45 0.10 8.83
CA ALA A 265 0.84 0.69 9.19
C ALA A 265 0.68 1.78 10.27
N GLY A 266 -0.40 2.56 10.23
CA GLY A 266 -0.77 3.47 11.32
C GLY A 266 -1.06 2.75 12.64
N TYR A 267 -1.76 1.61 12.58
CA TYR A 267 -1.97 0.77 13.76
C TYR A 267 -0.64 0.24 14.32
N VAL A 268 0.25 -0.23 13.46
CA VAL A 268 1.60 -0.66 13.86
C VAL A 268 2.37 0.48 14.51
N ALA A 269 2.36 1.69 13.93
CA ALA A 269 2.99 2.87 14.52
C ALA A 269 2.46 3.16 15.94
N LYS A 270 1.14 3.01 16.15
CA LYS A 270 0.53 3.13 17.48
C LYS A 270 1.02 2.04 18.44
N ARG A 271 1.12 0.79 17.97
CA ARG A 271 1.66 -0.32 18.76
C ARG A 271 3.13 -0.12 19.11
N MET A 272 3.88 0.57 18.25
CA MET A 272 5.28 0.95 18.50
C MET A 272 5.43 2.13 19.49
N GLY A 273 4.33 2.70 19.99
CA GLY A 273 4.35 3.76 21.00
C GLY A 273 4.04 5.17 20.47
N LEU A 274 3.73 5.33 19.18
CA LEU A 274 3.32 6.63 18.64
C LEU A 274 1.97 7.07 19.25
N PRO A 275 1.82 8.32 19.73
CA PRO A 275 0.62 8.79 20.41
C PRO A 275 -0.52 9.08 19.44
N ILE A 276 -1.05 8.05 18.80
CA ILE A 276 -2.20 8.15 17.90
C ILE A 276 -3.48 8.15 18.73
N ASP A 277 -4.31 9.20 18.57
CA ASP A 277 -5.62 9.27 19.20
C ASP A 277 -6.62 8.36 18.48
N ARG A 278 -6.79 8.55 17.17
CA ARG A 278 -7.70 7.79 16.31
C ARG A 278 -7.09 7.45 14.97
N LEU A 279 -7.47 6.27 14.48
CA LEU A 279 -7.30 5.86 13.08
C LEU A 279 -8.69 5.81 12.44
N VAL A 280 -8.89 6.55 11.36
CA VAL A 280 -10.18 6.68 10.69
C VAL A 280 -10.11 6.06 9.30
N ILE A 281 -10.86 5.00 9.10
CA ILE A 281 -11.01 4.32 7.82
C ILE A 281 -11.96 5.14 6.94
N ALA A 282 -11.48 5.63 5.81
CA ALA A 282 -12.32 6.31 4.83
C ALA A 282 -12.53 5.38 3.62
N THR A 283 -13.78 5.09 3.29
CA THR A 283 -14.16 4.27 2.14
C THR A 283 -14.98 5.10 1.13
N ASN A 284 -14.94 4.70 -0.14
CA ASN A 284 -15.87 5.18 -1.15
C ASN A 284 -17.20 4.38 -1.11
N ASP A 285 -17.91 4.30 -2.21
CA ASP A 285 -19.16 3.51 -2.28
C ASP A 285 -18.93 2.00 -2.08
N ASN A 286 -17.69 1.52 -2.21
CA ASN A 286 -17.28 0.17 -1.81
C ASN A 286 -16.95 0.14 -0.31
N ASP A 287 -17.97 0.13 0.51
CA ASP A 287 -17.94 0.47 1.93
C ASP A 287 -17.81 -0.74 2.88
N ILE A 288 -17.24 -1.86 2.42
CA ILE A 288 -17.18 -3.09 3.21
C ILE A 288 -16.61 -2.87 4.62
N LEU A 289 -15.50 -2.13 4.75
CA LEU A 289 -14.88 -1.86 6.04
C LEU A 289 -15.76 -0.97 6.94
N ALA A 290 -16.39 0.06 6.38
CA ALA A 290 -17.27 0.93 7.14
C ALA A 290 -18.54 0.17 7.64
N ARG A 291 -19.12 -0.69 6.79
CA ARG A 291 -20.23 -1.59 7.16
C ARG A 291 -19.79 -2.58 8.24
N THR A 292 -18.63 -3.19 8.07
CA THR A 292 -18.09 -4.15 9.05
C THR A 292 -17.93 -3.53 10.44
N LEU A 293 -17.34 -2.34 10.52
CA LEU A 293 -17.22 -1.66 11.81
C LEU A 293 -18.59 -1.28 12.41
N LYS A 294 -19.59 -0.98 11.56
CA LYS A 294 -20.94 -0.65 12.02
C LYS A 294 -21.70 -1.87 12.51
N THR A 295 -21.62 -2.99 11.79
CA THR A 295 -22.52 -4.15 12.02
C THR A 295 -21.85 -5.31 12.75
N GLY A 296 -20.52 -5.46 12.63
CA GLY A 296 -19.77 -6.66 13.03
C GLY A 296 -19.72 -7.74 11.96
N ARG A 297 -20.46 -7.57 10.84
CA ARG A 297 -20.50 -8.52 9.73
C ARG A 297 -19.61 -8.05 8.58
N TYR A 298 -18.63 -8.85 8.22
CA TYR A 298 -17.82 -8.67 7.02
C TYR A 298 -18.49 -9.43 5.87
N GLU A 299 -19.04 -8.73 4.89
CA GLU A 299 -19.84 -9.32 3.82
C GLU A 299 -19.53 -8.66 2.49
N MET A 300 -19.11 -9.47 1.52
CA MET A 300 -18.84 -9.02 0.16
C MET A 300 -20.12 -8.58 -0.55
N LYS A 301 -20.01 -7.56 -1.39
CA LYS A 301 -21.03 -7.08 -2.33
C LYS A 301 -20.41 -6.94 -3.71
N PRO A 302 -21.20 -6.77 -4.77
CA PRO A 302 -20.67 -6.38 -6.07
C PRO A 302 -19.83 -5.11 -5.96
N VAL A 303 -18.71 -5.07 -6.67
CA VAL A 303 -17.85 -3.88 -6.75
C VAL A 303 -18.54 -2.82 -7.58
N ILE A 304 -18.51 -1.58 -7.12
CA ILE A 304 -19.02 -0.40 -7.81
C ILE A 304 -17.82 0.39 -8.34
N ALA A 305 -17.76 0.62 -9.64
CA ALA A 305 -16.72 1.48 -10.23
C ALA A 305 -16.92 2.93 -9.79
N THR A 306 -15.85 3.56 -9.28
CA THR A 306 -15.88 4.93 -8.77
C THR A 306 -14.76 5.78 -9.35
N THR A 307 -14.74 7.08 -9.00
CA THR A 307 -13.67 8.01 -9.35
C THR A 307 -12.39 7.78 -8.53
N SER A 308 -12.42 6.90 -7.52
CA SER A 308 -11.27 6.50 -6.70
C SER A 308 -10.96 5.00 -6.84
N PRO A 309 -10.52 4.53 -8.02
CA PRO A 309 -10.48 3.11 -8.38
C PRO A 309 -9.57 2.25 -7.50
N SER A 310 -8.54 2.83 -6.86
CA SER A 310 -7.68 2.09 -5.93
C SER A 310 -8.40 1.64 -4.65
N MET A 311 -9.61 2.13 -4.40
CA MET A 311 -10.47 1.78 -3.28
C MET A 311 -11.68 0.91 -3.69
N ASP A 312 -11.82 0.57 -4.99
CA ASP A 312 -12.93 -0.22 -5.52
C ASP A 312 -12.67 -1.71 -5.27
N ILE A 313 -12.84 -2.11 -4.01
CA ILE A 313 -12.60 -3.48 -3.54
C ILE A 313 -13.70 -3.94 -2.58
N GLN A 314 -13.92 -5.25 -2.52
CA GLN A 314 -14.79 -5.91 -1.54
C GLN A 314 -14.04 -6.96 -0.70
N ILE A 315 -12.73 -7.13 -0.92
CA ILE A 315 -11.85 -7.92 -0.05
C ILE A 315 -10.66 -7.04 0.32
N SER A 316 -10.56 -6.71 1.61
CA SER A 316 -9.51 -5.87 2.16
C SER A 316 -8.44 -6.75 2.80
N SER A 317 -7.42 -7.10 2.03
CA SER A 317 -6.49 -8.20 2.35
C SER A 317 -5.78 -8.05 3.71
N ASN A 318 -5.31 -6.84 4.04
CA ASN A 318 -4.58 -6.63 5.30
C ASN A 318 -5.49 -6.53 6.53
N PHE A 319 -6.82 -6.51 6.35
CA PHE A 319 -7.75 -6.57 7.46
C PHE A 319 -7.60 -7.88 8.25
N GLU A 320 -7.12 -8.96 7.61
CA GLU A 320 -6.77 -10.22 8.28
C GLU A 320 -5.75 -10.01 9.41
N ARG A 321 -4.75 -9.12 9.22
CA ARG A 321 -3.80 -8.79 10.30
C ARG A 321 -4.46 -8.12 11.50
N LEU A 322 -5.42 -7.23 11.24
CA LEU A 322 -6.18 -6.60 12.33
C LEU A 322 -7.09 -7.60 13.04
N LEU A 323 -7.71 -8.52 12.30
CA LEU A 323 -8.49 -9.61 12.90
C LEU A 323 -7.63 -10.48 13.81
N PHE A 324 -6.43 -10.85 13.34
CA PHE A 324 -5.47 -11.62 14.15
C PHE A 324 -5.14 -10.91 15.47
N GLU A 325 -4.82 -9.61 15.43
CA GLU A 325 -4.61 -8.81 16.65
C GLU A 325 -5.86 -8.76 17.55
N ALA A 326 -7.03 -8.53 16.95
CA ALA A 326 -8.29 -8.39 17.69
C ALA A 326 -8.76 -9.70 18.35
N TYR A 327 -8.41 -10.83 17.76
CA TYR A 327 -8.62 -12.16 18.34
C TYR A 327 -7.52 -12.60 19.32
N GLY A 328 -6.69 -11.68 19.81
CA GLY A 328 -5.61 -12.00 20.74
C GLY A 328 -4.50 -12.85 20.14
N ARG A 329 -4.32 -12.76 18.82
CA ARG A 329 -3.37 -13.56 18.03
C ARG A 329 -3.67 -15.05 17.99
N GLU A 330 -4.97 -15.42 18.04
CA GLU A 330 -5.44 -16.79 17.91
C GLU A 330 -5.63 -17.19 16.43
N PRO A 331 -4.75 -18.04 15.83
CA PRO A 331 -4.81 -18.38 14.43
C PRO A 331 -6.08 -19.12 14.03
N ALA A 332 -6.63 -19.95 14.92
CA ALA A 332 -7.84 -20.71 14.67
C ALA A 332 -9.05 -19.84 14.37
N ALA A 333 -9.19 -18.71 15.10
CA ALA A 333 -10.25 -17.73 14.88
C ALA A 333 -10.13 -17.07 13.50
N VAL A 334 -8.90 -16.74 13.08
CA VAL A 334 -8.64 -16.17 11.74
C VAL A 334 -8.95 -17.19 10.64
N ARG A 335 -8.49 -18.46 10.79
CA ARG A 335 -8.81 -19.53 9.83
C ARG A 335 -10.32 -19.71 9.66
N SER A 336 -11.07 -19.69 10.76
CA SER A 336 -12.53 -19.80 10.75
C SER A 336 -13.16 -18.64 9.97
N ALA A 337 -12.77 -17.40 10.25
CA ALA A 337 -13.27 -16.22 9.55
C ALA A 337 -12.95 -16.26 8.03
N MET A 338 -11.71 -16.60 7.67
CA MET A 338 -11.29 -16.71 6.26
C MET A 338 -11.96 -17.89 5.53
N SER A 339 -12.27 -18.98 6.22
CA SER A 339 -13.06 -20.07 5.67
C SER A 339 -14.50 -19.66 5.39
N GLY A 340 -15.14 -18.99 6.35
CA GLY A 340 -16.47 -18.40 6.16
C GLY A 340 -16.54 -17.45 4.96
N LEU A 341 -15.55 -16.58 4.82
CA LEU A 341 -15.46 -15.67 3.68
C LEU A 341 -15.39 -16.41 2.34
N ARG A 342 -14.60 -17.48 2.26
CA ARG A 342 -14.49 -18.29 1.02
C ARG A 342 -15.76 -19.06 0.70
N GLN A 343 -16.46 -19.58 1.70
CA GLN A 343 -17.64 -20.44 1.53
C GLN A 343 -18.93 -19.67 1.25
N SER A 344 -19.12 -18.55 1.96
CA SER A 344 -20.37 -17.80 1.94
C SER A 344 -20.23 -16.32 1.55
N GLY A 345 -19.01 -15.85 1.30
CA GLY A 345 -18.77 -14.43 1.04
C GLY A 345 -18.88 -13.54 2.28
N ALA A 346 -19.03 -14.11 3.48
CA ALA A 346 -19.21 -13.35 4.71
C ALA A 346 -18.69 -14.08 5.95
N PHE A 347 -18.43 -13.31 7.03
CA PHE A 347 -18.23 -13.82 8.40
C PHE A 347 -18.65 -12.78 9.42
N GLU A 348 -18.94 -13.24 10.65
CA GLU A 348 -19.21 -12.38 11.80
C GLU A 348 -17.96 -12.24 12.67
N ILE A 349 -17.68 -11.00 13.09
CA ILE A 349 -16.61 -10.71 14.05
C ILE A 349 -17.16 -10.91 15.46
N GLN A 350 -16.47 -11.67 16.28
CA GLN A 350 -16.85 -11.89 17.67
C GLN A 350 -16.99 -10.57 18.43
N PRO A 351 -17.97 -10.40 19.33
CA PRO A 351 -18.26 -9.13 19.99
C PRO A 351 -17.07 -8.47 20.67
N GLU A 352 -16.23 -9.25 21.37
CA GLU A 352 -15.06 -8.70 22.07
C GLU A 352 -13.97 -8.23 21.10
N ALA A 353 -13.75 -8.96 20.00
CA ALA A 353 -12.83 -8.55 18.94
C ALA A 353 -13.33 -7.27 18.24
N LEU A 354 -14.64 -7.20 17.94
CA LEU A 354 -15.24 -6.00 17.37
C LEU A 354 -15.11 -4.78 18.29
N LYS A 355 -15.30 -4.99 19.59
CA LYS A 355 -15.10 -3.95 20.61
C LYS A 355 -13.64 -3.48 20.65
N ALA A 356 -12.68 -4.41 20.55
CA ALA A 356 -11.27 -4.08 20.48
C ALA A 356 -10.95 -3.25 19.22
N ILE A 357 -11.46 -3.64 18.04
CA ILE A 357 -11.31 -2.88 16.79
C ILE A 357 -11.91 -1.47 16.94
N ARG A 358 -13.13 -1.36 17.48
CA ARG A 358 -13.82 -0.06 17.63
C ARG A 358 -13.16 0.87 18.66
N ARG A 359 -12.31 0.37 19.55
CA ARG A 359 -11.50 1.23 20.42
C ARG A 359 -10.44 1.99 19.63
N GLU A 360 -9.83 1.35 18.65
CA GLU A 360 -8.72 1.88 17.87
C GLU A 360 -9.18 2.65 16.62
N PHE A 361 -10.24 2.16 15.99
CA PHE A 361 -10.68 2.63 14.67
C PHE A 361 -12.06 3.30 14.71
N ARG A 362 -12.22 4.25 13.79
CA ARG A 362 -13.49 4.78 13.32
C ARG A 362 -13.57 4.53 11.82
N ALA A 363 -14.76 4.60 11.24
CA ALA A 363 -14.94 4.45 9.81
C ALA A 363 -16.04 5.35 9.28
N GLY A 364 -15.93 5.72 8.01
CA GLY A 364 -16.95 6.45 7.29
C GLY A 364 -16.90 6.17 5.79
N ARG A 365 -18.00 6.50 5.12
CA ARG A 365 -18.15 6.40 3.67
C ARG A 365 -18.38 7.78 3.07
N ALA A 366 -17.78 8.04 1.91
CA ALA A 366 -18.09 9.15 1.04
C ALA A 366 -18.67 8.62 -0.29
N THR A 367 -19.83 9.11 -0.69
CA THR A 367 -20.39 8.83 -2.00
C THR A 367 -19.70 9.63 -3.09
N GLN A 368 -19.78 9.22 -4.36
CA GLN A 368 -19.17 9.96 -5.48
C GLN A 368 -19.60 11.44 -5.52
N LYS A 369 -20.89 11.73 -5.22
CA LYS A 369 -21.37 13.10 -5.12
C LYS A 369 -20.67 13.90 -4.02
N GLN A 370 -20.46 13.29 -2.85
CA GLN A 370 -19.77 13.91 -1.72
C GLN A 370 -18.28 14.11 -2.03
N VAL A 371 -17.64 13.16 -2.72
CA VAL A 371 -16.25 13.31 -3.19
C VAL A 371 -16.11 14.53 -4.10
N ALA A 372 -16.95 14.65 -5.14
CA ALA A 372 -16.91 15.79 -6.05
C ALA A 372 -17.20 17.13 -5.32
N GLN A 373 -18.15 17.15 -4.39
CA GLN A 373 -18.43 18.33 -3.57
C GLN A 373 -17.24 18.70 -2.68
N THR A 374 -16.54 17.72 -2.11
CA THR A 374 -15.36 17.94 -1.26
C THR A 374 -14.19 18.51 -2.05
N ILE A 375 -13.91 17.99 -3.28
CA ILE A 375 -12.88 18.56 -4.16
C ILE A 375 -13.16 20.05 -4.40
N ARG A 376 -14.39 20.39 -4.77
CA ARG A 376 -14.81 21.77 -5.06
C ARG A 376 -14.71 22.69 -3.84
N ALA A 377 -15.24 22.22 -2.70
CA ALA A 377 -15.24 23.02 -1.46
C ALA A 377 -13.82 23.28 -0.94
N THR A 378 -12.99 22.24 -0.87
CA THR A 378 -11.60 22.39 -0.42
C THR A 378 -10.81 23.34 -1.31
N LEU A 379 -10.98 23.24 -2.63
CA LEU A 379 -10.34 24.15 -3.58
C LEU A 379 -10.79 25.60 -3.34
N ALA A 380 -12.09 25.83 -3.18
CA ALA A 380 -12.63 27.18 -2.98
C ALA A 380 -12.21 27.80 -1.64
N GLU A 381 -12.14 27.00 -0.59
CA GLU A 381 -11.85 27.47 0.77
C GLU A 381 -10.35 27.64 1.03
N THR A 382 -9.50 26.80 0.44
CA THR A 382 -8.08 26.71 0.79
C THR A 382 -7.12 26.87 -0.39
N GLY A 383 -7.62 26.84 -1.61
CA GLY A 383 -6.79 26.76 -2.82
C GLY A 383 -6.14 25.39 -3.05
N TYR A 384 -6.39 24.40 -2.19
CA TYR A 384 -5.78 23.07 -2.29
C TYR A 384 -6.61 22.14 -3.19
N LEU A 385 -5.98 21.62 -4.24
CA LEU A 385 -6.63 20.71 -5.19
C LEU A 385 -6.46 19.25 -4.77
N LEU A 386 -7.57 18.56 -4.56
CA LEU A 386 -7.60 17.16 -4.13
C LEU A 386 -7.76 16.20 -5.32
N ASP A 387 -7.16 15.01 -5.21
CA ASP A 387 -7.58 13.84 -5.98
C ASP A 387 -8.82 13.18 -5.35
N PRO A 388 -9.57 12.30 -6.06
CA PRO A 388 -10.78 11.69 -5.53
C PRO A 388 -10.56 10.80 -4.29
N HIS A 389 -9.41 10.14 -4.18
CA HIS A 389 -9.09 9.30 -3.01
C HIS A 389 -8.89 10.19 -1.76
N THR A 390 -8.07 11.21 -1.87
CA THR A 390 -7.83 12.17 -0.78
C THR A 390 -9.12 12.89 -0.39
N ALA A 391 -9.96 13.26 -1.35
CA ALA A 391 -11.26 13.87 -1.08
C ALA A 391 -12.20 12.95 -0.29
N THR A 392 -12.15 11.63 -0.54
CA THR A 392 -12.84 10.64 0.30
C THR A 392 -12.37 10.71 1.75
N GLY A 393 -11.05 10.82 1.94
CA GLY A 393 -10.43 10.99 3.26
C GLY A 393 -10.87 12.28 3.96
N ILE A 394 -10.79 13.42 3.30
CA ILE A 394 -11.18 14.75 3.84
C ILE A 394 -12.65 14.75 4.27
N PHE A 395 -13.55 14.22 3.42
CA PHE A 395 -14.98 14.13 3.77
C PHE A 395 -15.23 13.33 5.04
N VAL A 396 -14.56 12.19 5.19
CA VAL A 396 -14.72 11.32 6.36
C VAL A 396 -14.02 11.92 7.58
N ALA A 397 -12.87 12.59 7.40
CA ALA A 397 -12.15 13.30 8.45
C ALA A 397 -13.02 14.37 9.11
N ALA A 398 -13.70 15.21 8.32
CA ALA A 398 -14.57 16.27 8.83
C ALA A 398 -15.67 15.75 9.77
N LYS A 399 -16.17 14.51 9.55
CA LYS A 399 -17.15 13.86 10.43
C LYS A 399 -16.56 13.23 11.69
N ASN A 400 -15.25 13.08 11.76
CA ASN A 400 -14.52 12.44 12.84
C ASN A 400 -13.53 13.36 13.55
N ALA A 401 -13.42 14.62 13.12
CA ALA A 401 -12.53 15.61 13.69
C ALA A 401 -12.81 15.85 15.17
N ARG A 402 -11.74 16.11 15.93
CA ARG A 402 -11.79 16.54 17.32
C ARG A 402 -10.99 17.82 17.49
N THR A 403 -11.50 18.75 18.26
CA THR A 403 -10.81 20.01 18.55
C THR A 403 -9.49 19.83 19.32
N ALA A 404 -9.35 18.70 20.07
CA ALA A 404 -8.22 18.45 20.95
C ALA A 404 -6.98 17.87 20.23
N SER A 405 -7.13 17.21 19.09
CA SER A 405 -6.01 16.59 18.37
C SER A 405 -6.03 16.93 16.88
N PRO A 406 -4.87 17.22 16.26
CA PRO A 406 -4.80 17.42 14.82
C PRO A 406 -5.35 16.20 14.08
N MET A 407 -6.05 16.46 12.98
CA MET A 407 -6.46 15.45 12.03
C MET A 407 -5.55 15.51 10.80
N VAL A 408 -4.86 14.42 10.52
CA VAL A 408 -4.01 14.27 9.33
C VAL A 408 -4.71 13.34 8.36
N THR A 409 -5.10 13.86 7.20
CA THR A 409 -5.62 13.04 6.10
C THR A 409 -4.48 12.67 5.17
N LEU A 410 -4.33 11.36 4.87
CA LEU A 410 -3.31 10.91 3.93
C LEU A 410 -3.75 11.20 2.49
N ALA A 411 -2.93 11.96 1.77
CA ALA A 411 -3.10 12.22 0.34
C ALA A 411 -2.36 11.16 -0.47
N THR A 412 -3.12 10.20 -0.98
CA THR A 412 -2.59 8.97 -1.55
C THR A 412 -2.24 9.05 -3.02
N ALA A 413 -2.69 10.11 -3.73
CA ALA A 413 -2.37 10.33 -5.13
C ALA A 413 -2.36 11.83 -5.50
N HIS A 414 -1.55 12.17 -6.48
CA HIS A 414 -1.55 13.51 -7.08
C HIS A 414 -2.80 13.69 -7.97
N PRO A 415 -3.45 14.86 -7.98
CA PRO A 415 -4.65 15.10 -8.80
C PRO A 415 -4.47 14.79 -10.30
N ALA A 416 -3.30 15.04 -10.84
CA ALA A 416 -2.97 14.80 -12.26
C ALA A 416 -3.05 13.32 -12.70
N LYS A 417 -3.17 12.37 -11.77
CA LYS A 417 -3.42 10.95 -12.12
C LYS A 417 -4.87 10.68 -12.53
N PHE A 418 -5.79 11.56 -12.12
CA PHE A 418 -7.23 11.42 -12.33
C PHE A 418 -7.83 12.70 -12.94
N PRO A 419 -7.26 13.22 -14.05
CA PRO A 419 -7.57 14.56 -14.55
C PRO A 419 -9.05 14.70 -14.89
N ALA A 420 -9.66 13.73 -15.56
CA ALA A 420 -11.06 13.77 -15.95
C ALA A 420 -12.01 13.86 -14.73
N SER A 421 -11.70 13.13 -13.65
CA SER A 421 -12.51 13.15 -12.43
C SER A 421 -12.40 14.49 -11.69
N VAL A 422 -11.20 15.06 -11.62
CA VAL A 422 -10.94 16.35 -10.98
C VAL A 422 -11.58 17.47 -11.77
N GLU A 423 -11.39 17.50 -13.09
CA GLU A 423 -11.98 18.50 -13.99
C GLU A 423 -13.50 18.47 -13.94
N SER A 424 -14.11 17.27 -13.97
CA SER A 424 -15.56 17.12 -13.81
C SER A 424 -16.05 17.63 -12.45
N ALA A 425 -15.26 17.53 -11.39
CA ALA A 425 -15.64 17.98 -10.05
C ALA A 425 -15.55 19.50 -9.88
N CYS A 426 -14.51 20.16 -10.39
CA CYS A 426 -14.21 21.56 -10.10
C CYS A 426 -13.86 22.44 -11.31
N GLY A 427 -13.86 21.91 -12.52
CA GLY A 427 -13.54 22.65 -13.75
C GLY A 427 -12.05 22.92 -13.99
N ILE A 428 -11.17 22.35 -13.14
CA ILE A 428 -9.72 22.49 -13.29
C ILE A 428 -9.14 21.19 -13.84
N HIS A 429 -8.45 21.25 -14.98
CA HIS A 429 -7.65 20.15 -15.50
C HIS A 429 -6.26 20.16 -14.84
N PRO A 430 -5.94 19.22 -13.95
CA PRO A 430 -4.66 19.23 -13.25
C PRO A 430 -3.53 18.79 -14.18
N SER A 431 -2.50 19.64 -14.27
CA SER A 431 -1.31 19.37 -15.11
C SER A 431 -0.37 18.39 -14.41
N LEU A 432 0.34 17.57 -15.19
CA LEU A 432 1.46 16.79 -14.69
C LEU A 432 2.56 17.72 -14.15
N PRO A 433 3.27 17.32 -13.10
CA PRO A 433 4.46 18.04 -12.65
C PRO A 433 5.49 18.20 -13.78
N SER A 434 6.28 19.28 -13.75
CA SER A 434 7.23 19.62 -14.83
C SER A 434 8.20 18.49 -15.19
N TRP A 435 8.62 17.70 -14.23
CA TRP A 435 9.52 16.57 -14.43
C TRP A 435 8.85 15.33 -15.07
N LEU A 436 7.53 15.34 -15.25
CA LEU A 436 6.75 14.34 -16.00
C LEU A 436 6.01 14.95 -17.19
N ALA A 437 6.28 16.18 -17.56
CA ALA A 437 5.55 16.88 -18.63
C ALA A 437 5.64 16.14 -19.99
N ASP A 438 6.71 15.41 -20.23
CA ASP A 438 6.92 14.61 -21.44
C ASP A 438 6.28 13.21 -21.40
N LEU A 439 5.75 12.77 -20.27
CA LEU A 439 5.24 11.40 -20.08
C LEU A 439 4.28 10.98 -21.18
N MET A 440 3.36 11.86 -21.57
CA MET A 440 2.35 11.56 -22.58
C MET A 440 2.93 11.44 -24.02
N ASN A 441 4.17 11.89 -24.23
CA ASN A 441 4.87 11.84 -25.51
C ASN A 441 5.91 10.70 -25.58
N ARG A 442 6.19 10.01 -24.48
CA ARG A 442 7.13 8.88 -24.44
C ARG A 442 6.57 7.70 -25.23
N GLU A 443 7.45 6.96 -25.89
CA GLU A 443 7.10 5.74 -26.63
C GLU A 443 6.60 4.65 -25.67
N GLU A 444 5.44 4.06 -25.96
CA GLU A 444 4.88 2.95 -25.19
C GLU A 444 5.47 1.62 -25.64
N ARG A 445 5.79 0.76 -24.70
CA ARG A 445 6.34 -0.59 -24.87
C ARG A 445 5.55 -1.56 -24.01
N TYR A 446 4.70 -2.34 -24.65
CA TYR A 446 3.92 -3.39 -23.99
C TYR A 446 3.59 -4.50 -24.99
N ASP A 447 3.35 -5.69 -24.45
CA ASP A 447 2.91 -6.84 -25.22
C ASP A 447 1.41 -7.05 -25.02
N LEU A 448 0.68 -7.29 -26.12
CA LEU A 448 -0.76 -7.55 -26.10
C LEU A 448 -1.01 -9.06 -26.09
N LEU A 449 -1.69 -9.56 -25.05
CA LEU A 449 -1.94 -10.98 -24.85
C LEU A 449 -3.44 -11.28 -24.70
N GLU A 450 -3.84 -12.47 -25.15
CA GLU A 450 -5.16 -13.03 -24.85
C GLU A 450 -5.20 -13.47 -23.37
N PRO A 451 -6.39 -13.50 -22.73
CA PRO A 451 -6.53 -13.91 -21.32
C PRO A 451 -6.43 -15.44 -21.14
N GLU A 452 -5.39 -16.03 -21.70
CA GLU A 452 -5.13 -17.47 -21.66
C GLU A 452 -3.90 -17.77 -20.83
N LEU A 453 -4.06 -18.60 -19.77
CA LEU A 453 -2.99 -18.90 -18.82
C LEU A 453 -1.72 -19.41 -19.50
N LYS A 454 -1.84 -20.39 -20.41
CA LYS A 454 -0.67 -20.98 -21.08
C LYS A 454 0.09 -20.00 -21.96
N ALA A 455 -0.60 -19.06 -22.60
CA ALA A 455 0.04 -18.01 -23.42
C ALA A 455 0.87 -17.08 -22.54
N VAL A 456 0.30 -16.64 -21.41
CA VAL A 456 0.98 -15.75 -20.45
C VAL A 456 2.16 -16.47 -19.76
N GLU A 457 1.99 -17.71 -19.31
CA GLU A 457 3.07 -18.52 -18.72
C GLU A 457 4.23 -18.73 -19.70
N THR A 458 3.92 -19.07 -20.95
CA THR A 458 4.93 -19.25 -22.01
C THR A 458 5.71 -17.97 -22.24
N PHE A 459 5.01 -16.82 -22.33
CA PHE A 459 5.64 -15.52 -22.53
C PHE A 459 6.58 -15.20 -21.35
N ILE A 460 6.12 -15.36 -20.12
CA ILE A 460 6.94 -15.06 -18.93
C ILE A 460 8.14 -16.01 -18.90
N HIS A 461 7.95 -17.31 -19.12
CA HIS A 461 9.05 -18.27 -19.11
C HIS A 461 10.14 -17.95 -20.18
N GLN A 462 9.75 -17.47 -21.36
CA GLN A 462 10.70 -17.08 -22.41
C GLN A 462 11.55 -15.87 -22.02
N HIS A 463 10.98 -14.91 -21.27
CA HIS A 463 11.62 -13.63 -20.99
C HIS A 463 12.20 -13.52 -19.58
N ALA A 464 11.85 -14.40 -18.65
CA ALA A 464 12.40 -14.44 -17.31
C ALA A 464 13.87 -14.89 -17.30
N ARG A 465 14.71 -14.17 -16.55
CA ARG A 465 16.12 -14.54 -16.31
C ARG A 465 16.28 -15.45 -15.08
N ALA A 466 15.30 -15.43 -14.17
CA ALA A 466 15.23 -16.35 -13.06
C ALA A 466 14.70 -17.70 -13.56
N LYS A 467 15.61 -18.67 -13.70
CA LYS A 467 15.27 -20.06 -14.10
C LYS A 467 15.81 -21.03 -13.05
N ALA A 468 15.03 -22.12 -12.82
CA ALA A 468 15.44 -23.18 -11.89
C ALA A 468 16.59 -24.00 -12.49
#